data_6f2e1421a72354a46d0c2dcae0a746f5
#
_entry.id   6f2e1421a72354a46d0c2dcae0a746f5
#
_cell.length_a   1.000
_cell.length_b   1.000
_cell.length_c   1.000
_cell.angle_alpha   90.00
_cell.angle_beta   90.00
_cell.angle_gamma   90.00
#
_symmetry.space_group_name_H-M   'P 1'
#
loop_
_entity.id
_entity.type
_entity.pdbx_description
1 polymer ?
#
loop_
_entity_poly.entity_id
_entity_poly.type
_entity_poly.pdbx_seq_one_letter_code
_entity_poly.pdbx_strand_id
1 'polypeptide(L)'
;MMAHVHRRAGRPSSFLVDHIDLLPKGRVLDVAMGWGRNAVYLAGLGFEVEGIDISREALDAAQALAGESGVSLTLRLMDLEKDVSLPKDAFDVIVCFNYLHRPLIPQLKGALRLGGMMVYETYIVDQARFGRPKKPKTSAEAQ
;
A
#
# COMPACT_ATOMS: atom_id res chain seq x y z
N MET A 1 10.91 -3.70 23.86
CA MET A 1 9.92 -4.38 23.81
C MET A 1 8.91 -3.96 22.89
N MET A 2 7.79 -3.55 23.29
CA MET A 2 6.72 -3.14 22.40
C MET A 2 7.16 -2.04 21.49
N ALA A 3 7.81 -1.03 22.02
CA ALA A 3 8.26 0.09 21.21
C ALA A 3 9.19 -0.34 20.09
N HIS A 4 10.00 -1.33 20.35
CA HIS A 4 10.93 -1.81 19.36
C HIS A 4 10.22 -2.50 18.21
N VAL A 5 9.22 -3.32 18.52
CA VAL A 5 8.43 -3.99 17.50
C VAL A 5 7.67 -2.97 16.66
N HIS A 6 7.06 -1.98 17.32
CA HIS A 6 6.31 -0.96 16.62
C HIS A 6 7.16 -0.14 15.68
N ARG A 7 8.37 0.17 16.12
CA ARG A 7 9.27 0.94 15.28
C ARG A 7 9.55 0.22 13.98
N ARG A 8 9.72 -1.09 14.04
CA ARG A 8 9.96 -1.87 12.86
C ARG A 8 8.73 -1.93 11.97
N ALA A 9 7.57 -2.21 12.56
CA ALA A 9 6.33 -2.33 11.82
C ALA A 9 5.86 -0.99 11.27
N GLY A 10 6.18 0.11 11.96
CA GLY A 10 5.70 1.43 11.58
C GLY A 10 6.54 2.15 10.54
N ARG A 11 7.63 1.56 10.11
CA ARG A 11 8.52 2.25 9.19
C ARG A 11 8.02 2.14 7.75
N PRO A 12 7.69 3.27 7.10
CA PRO A 12 7.16 3.22 5.74
C PRO A 12 8.24 2.92 4.71
N SER A 13 7.83 2.59 3.51
CA SER A 13 8.72 2.36 2.39
C SER A 13 9.52 3.64 2.11
N SER A 14 10.83 3.51 1.95
CA SER A 14 11.66 4.67 1.62
C SER A 14 11.30 5.24 0.26
N PHE A 15 10.91 4.39 -0.68
CA PHE A 15 10.47 4.87 -2.00
C PHE A 15 9.24 5.77 -1.85
N LEU A 16 8.29 5.36 -1.00
CA LEU A 16 7.10 6.17 -0.75
C LEU A 16 7.47 7.51 -0.13
N VAL A 17 8.32 7.48 0.89
CA VAL A 17 8.74 8.70 1.59
C VAL A 17 9.44 9.66 0.62
N ASP A 18 10.31 9.12 -0.22
CA ASP A 18 11.08 9.93 -1.16
C ASP A 18 10.19 10.59 -2.23
N HIS A 19 9.04 10.01 -2.53
CA HIS A 19 8.18 10.51 -3.59
C HIS A 19 6.86 11.08 -3.07
N ILE A 20 6.77 11.29 -1.76
CA ILE A 20 5.51 11.70 -1.14
C ILE A 20 4.98 13.03 -1.71
N ASP A 21 5.87 13.93 -2.08
CA ASP A 21 5.46 15.23 -2.59
C ASP A 21 4.82 15.17 -3.98
N LEU A 22 4.98 14.05 -4.68
CA LEU A 22 4.38 13.85 -5.98
C LEU A 22 2.92 13.41 -5.90
N LEU A 23 2.49 12.95 -4.74
CA LEU A 23 1.18 12.33 -4.61
C LEU A 23 0.09 13.38 -4.40
N PRO A 24 -0.99 13.32 -5.21
CA PRO A 24 -2.12 14.22 -4.96
C PRO A 24 -2.78 13.86 -3.64
N LYS A 25 -3.20 14.88 -2.92
CA LYS A 25 -3.90 14.66 -1.65
C LYS A 25 -5.27 14.07 -1.89
N GLY A 26 -5.77 13.36 -0.91
CA GLY A 26 -7.11 12.82 -0.97
C GLY A 26 -7.17 11.38 -0.50
N ARG A 27 -7.86 10.55 -1.28
CA ARG A 27 -8.12 9.16 -0.90
C ARG A 27 -7.07 8.22 -1.46
N VAL A 28 -6.57 7.37 -0.59
CA VAL A 28 -5.53 6.39 -0.94
C VAL A 28 -6.06 4.98 -0.73
N LEU A 29 -5.77 4.10 -1.67
CA LEU A 29 -5.98 2.67 -1.50
C LEU A 29 -4.61 2.01 -1.34
N ASP A 30 -4.41 1.29 -0.24
CA ASP A 30 -3.19 0.52 0.00
C ASP A 30 -3.50 -0.95 -0.25
N VAL A 31 -2.98 -1.47 -1.35
CA VAL A 31 -3.29 -2.82 -1.85
C VAL A 31 -2.33 -3.83 -1.24
N ALA A 32 -2.87 -4.88 -0.63
CA ALA A 32 -2.08 -5.88 0.09
C ALA A 32 -1.24 -5.17 1.14
N MET A 33 -1.91 -4.41 1.99
CA MET A 33 -1.24 -3.45 2.86
C MET A 33 -0.41 -4.07 3.98
N GLY A 34 -0.58 -5.37 4.24
CA GLY A 34 0.15 -6.04 5.29
C GLY A 34 -0.12 -5.43 6.66
N TRP A 35 0.95 -5.12 7.40
CA TRP A 35 0.82 -4.63 8.77
C TRP A 35 0.51 -3.14 8.86
N GLY A 36 0.34 -2.48 7.73
CA GLY A 36 -0.15 -1.10 7.70
C GLY A 36 0.87 0.00 7.85
N ARG A 37 2.16 -0.31 7.74
CA ARG A 37 3.19 0.73 7.95
C ARG A 37 3.05 1.90 6.98
N ASN A 38 2.75 1.61 5.72
CA ASN A 38 2.59 2.68 4.73
C ASN A 38 1.25 3.37 4.88
N ALA A 39 0.19 2.60 5.16
CA ALA A 39 -1.14 3.15 5.37
C ALA A 39 -1.16 4.13 6.54
N VAL A 40 -0.54 3.76 7.66
CA VAL A 40 -0.48 4.62 8.84
C VAL A 40 0.33 5.87 8.55
N TYR A 41 1.44 5.73 7.83
CA TYR A 41 2.26 6.88 7.45
C TYR A 41 1.44 7.88 6.63
N LEU A 42 0.72 7.38 5.62
CA LEU A 42 -0.09 8.24 4.76
C LEU A 42 -1.23 8.90 5.54
N ALA A 43 -1.90 8.14 6.40
CA ALA A 43 -2.97 8.69 7.23
C ALA A 43 -2.43 9.79 8.14
N GLY A 44 -1.22 9.62 8.66
CA GLY A 44 -0.58 10.63 9.49
C GLY A 44 -0.29 11.94 8.76
N LEU A 45 -0.17 11.86 7.44
CA LEU A 45 0.04 13.04 6.62
C LEU A 45 -1.27 13.67 6.13
N GLY A 46 -2.39 13.13 6.55
CA GLY A 46 -3.69 13.70 6.21
C GLY A 46 -4.41 13.05 5.04
N PHE A 47 -3.87 11.98 4.48
CA PHE A 47 -4.59 11.21 3.46
C PHE A 47 -5.70 10.40 4.11
N GLU A 48 -6.77 10.19 3.37
CA GLU A 48 -7.86 9.31 3.79
C GLU A 48 -7.56 7.93 3.23
N VAL A 49 -7.17 6.98 4.08
CA VAL A 49 -6.58 5.72 3.64
C VAL A 49 -7.52 4.54 3.84
N GLU A 50 -7.68 3.76 2.79
CA GLU A 50 -8.35 2.48 2.84
C GLU A 50 -7.32 1.40 2.53
N GLY A 51 -7.22 0.38 3.38
CA GLY A 51 -6.28 -0.71 3.19
C GLY A 51 -7.01 -2.02 2.97
N ILE A 52 -6.52 -2.84 2.06
CA ILE A 52 -7.09 -4.15 1.80
C ILE A 52 -6.02 -5.22 1.92
N ASP A 53 -6.43 -6.37 2.49
CA ASP A 53 -5.54 -7.51 2.63
C ASP A 53 -6.38 -8.77 2.79
N ILE A 54 -5.79 -9.91 2.47
CA ILE A 54 -6.48 -11.19 2.64
C ILE A 54 -6.35 -11.72 4.06
N SER A 55 -5.40 -11.20 4.81
CA SER A 55 -5.07 -11.69 6.15
C SER A 55 -5.77 -10.88 7.23
N ARG A 56 -6.66 -11.54 7.99
CA ARG A 56 -7.31 -10.91 9.14
C ARG A 56 -6.27 -10.46 10.16
N GLU A 57 -5.23 -11.27 10.33
CA GLU A 57 -4.18 -10.97 11.28
C GLU A 57 -3.45 -9.67 10.90
N ALA A 58 -3.21 -9.50 9.60
CA ALA A 58 -2.57 -8.27 9.12
C ALA A 58 -3.48 -7.06 9.35
N LEU A 59 -4.78 -7.21 9.09
CA LEU A 59 -5.72 -6.12 9.34
C LEU A 59 -5.76 -5.73 10.80
N ASP A 60 -5.75 -6.71 11.69
CA ASP A 60 -5.77 -6.44 13.12
C ASP A 60 -4.50 -5.72 13.55
N ALA A 61 -3.34 -6.12 13.01
CA ALA A 61 -2.08 -5.46 13.32
C ALA A 61 -2.07 -4.01 12.82
N ALA A 62 -2.60 -3.78 11.62
CA ALA A 62 -2.69 -2.43 11.08
C ALA A 62 -3.62 -1.56 11.91
N GLN A 63 -4.73 -2.13 12.38
CA GLN A 63 -5.64 -1.39 13.22
C GLN A 63 -4.99 -0.98 14.54
N ALA A 64 -4.21 -1.88 15.13
CA ALA A 64 -3.49 -1.59 16.35
C ALA A 64 -2.45 -0.49 16.15
N LEU A 65 -1.72 -0.58 15.03
CA LEU A 65 -0.70 0.43 14.71
C LEU A 65 -1.34 1.80 14.50
N ALA A 66 -2.48 1.84 13.81
CA ALA A 66 -3.21 3.08 13.58
C ALA A 66 -3.65 3.70 14.91
N GLY A 67 -4.18 2.86 15.81
CA GLY A 67 -4.62 3.34 17.12
C GLY A 67 -3.48 3.95 17.92
N GLU A 68 -2.32 3.30 17.90
CA GLU A 68 -1.15 3.81 18.61
C GLU A 68 -0.62 5.11 18.01
N SER A 69 -0.81 5.27 16.71
CA SER A 69 -0.33 6.44 16.00
C SER A 69 -1.35 7.58 15.98
N GLY A 70 -2.52 7.34 16.53
CA GLY A 70 -3.57 8.36 16.58
C GLY A 70 -4.22 8.65 15.25
N VAL A 71 -4.24 7.68 14.33
CA VAL A 71 -4.86 7.85 13.01
C VAL A 71 -5.94 6.81 12.78
N SER A 72 -6.78 7.05 11.78
CA SER A 72 -7.85 6.13 11.41
C SER A 72 -7.61 5.56 10.03
N LEU A 73 -7.90 4.27 9.88
CA LEU A 73 -7.85 3.58 8.61
C LEU A 73 -9.18 2.90 8.36
N THR A 74 -9.57 2.82 7.10
CA THR A 74 -10.68 1.97 6.69
C THR A 74 -10.05 0.68 6.18
N LEU A 75 -10.45 -0.46 6.77
CA LEU A 75 -9.82 -1.74 6.46
C LEU A 75 -10.82 -2.71 5.86
N ARG A 76 -10.38 -3.45 4.85
CA ARG A 76 -11.22 -4.46 4.22
C ARG A 76 -10.49 -5.77 4.05
N LEU A 77 -11.15 -6.86 4.42
CA LEU A 77 -10.66 -8.19 4.15
C LEU A 77 -11.08 -8.55 2.73
N MET A 78 -10.13 -8.82 1.86
CA MET A 78 -10.44 -9.10 0.45
C MET A 78 -9.38 -10.01 -0.14
N ASP A 79 -9.83 -11.04 -0.88
CA ASP A 79 -8.92 -11.90 -1.63
C ASP A 79 -8.72 -11.27 -2.99
N LEU A 80 -7.55 -10.67 -3.19
CA LEU A 80 -7.24 -9.93 -4.41
C LEU A 80 -7.12 -10.81 -5.65
N GLU A 81 -7.07 -12.12 -5.48
CA GLU A 81 -6.94 -13.05 -6.58
C GLU A 81 -8.24 -13.74 -6.94
N LYS A 82 -9.32 -13.38 -6.26
CA LYS A 82 -10.62 -13.96 -6.53
C LYS A 82 -11.68 -12.90 -6.80
N ASP A 83 -12.47 -12.61 -5.81
CA ASP A 83 -13.63 -11.74 -6.00
C ASP A 83 -13.32 -10.29 -5.74
N VAL A 84 -12.55 -9.68 -6.63
CA VAL A 84 -12.16 -8.30 -6.45
C VAL A 84 -13.25 -7.39 -7.00
N SER A 85 -13.68 -6.45 -6.16
CA SER A 85 -14.63 -5.44 -6.57
C SER A 85 -14.17 -4.11 -6.00
N LEU A 86 -13.72 -3.24 -6.86
CA LEU A 86 -13.23 -1.91 -6.48
C LEU A 86 -14.11 -0.85 -7.13
N PRO A 87 -14.41 0.23 -6.39
CA PRO A 87 -15.18 1.32 -6.97
C PRO A 87 -14.35 2.02 -8.05
N LYS A 88 -15.02 2.47 -9.10
CA LYS A 88 -14.34 3.16 -10.19
C LYS A 88 -14.10 4.62 -9.83
N ASP A 89 -12.98 5.15 -10.29
CA ASP A 89 -12.65 6.57 -10.16
C ASP A 89 -12.78 7.04 -8.70
N ALA A 90 -12.33 6.22 -7.77
CA ALA A 90 -12.57 6.47 -6.36
C ALA A 90 -11.33 6.97 -5.59
N PHE A 91 -10.14 6.69 -6.10
CA PHE A 91 -8.93 6.99 -5.34
C PHE A 91 -8.01 7.95 -6.09
N ASP A 92 -7.41 8.84 -5.33
CA ASP A 92 -6.41 9.77 -5.86
C ASP A 92 -5.05 9.12 -5.96
N VAL A 93 -4.78 8.16 -5.08
CA VAL A 93 -3.51 7.43 -5.04
C VAL A 93 -3.81 5.97 -4.76
N ILE A 94 -3.10 5.09 -5.45
CA ILE A 94 -3.11 3.66 -5.14
C ILE A 94 -1.67 3.25 -4.91
N VAL A 95 -1.38 2.62 -3.77
CA VAL A 95 -0.05 2.13 -3.47
C VAL A 95 -0.07 0.61 -3.33
N CYS A 96 0.98 -0.05 -3.80
CA CYS A 96 1.09 -1.49 -3.71
C CYS A 96 2.57 -1.85 -3.58
N PHE A 97 2.93 -2.43 -2.44
CA PHE A 97 4.32 -2.76 -2.14
C PHE A 97 4.48 -4.25 -1.88
N ASN A 98 5.51 -4.83 -2.51
CA ASN A 98 5.89 -6.23 -2.29
C ASN A 98 4.78 -7.24 -2.61
N TYR A 99 3.93 -6.90 -3.56
CA TYR A 99 2.86 -7.78 -3.99
C TYR A 99 2.66 -7.59 -5.49
N LEU A 100 2.57 -8.67 -6.25
CA LEU A 100 2.36 -8.58 -7.68
C LEU A 100 1.34 -9.63 -8.12
N HIS A 101 0.23 -9.14 -8.64
CA HIS A 101 -0.77 -9.99 -9.27
C HIS A 101 -1.25 -9.23 -10.51
N ARG A 102 -0.66 -9.57 -11.65
CA ARG A 102 -0.88 -8.81 -12.88
C ARG A 102 -2.34 -8.65 -13.29
N PRO A 103 -3.18 -9.69 -13.14
CA PRO A 103 -4.61 -9.52 -13.51
C PRO A 103 -5.33 -8.44 -12.72
N LEU A 104 -4.78 -8.02 -11.59
CA LEU A 104 -5.38 -6.99 -10.75
C LEU A 104 -5.13 -5.59 -11.31
N ILE A 105 -4.08 -5.40 -12.08
CA ILE A 105 -3.65 -4.07 -12.53
C ILE A 105 -4.75 -3.30 -13.26
N PRO A 106 -5.49 -3.89 -14.22
CA PRO A 106 -6.57 -3.14 -14.87
C PRO A 106 -7.64 -2.66 -13.92
N GLN A 107 -7.95 -3.45 -12.88
CA GLN A 107 -8.94 -3.04 -11.89
C GLN A 107 -8.43 -1.89 -11.04
N LEU A 108 -7.15 -1.92 -10.69
CA LEU A 108 -6.55 -0.82 -9.93
C LEU A 108 -6.59 0.47 -10.75
N LYS A 109 -6.26 0.37 -12.03
CA LYS A 109 -6.30 1.54 -12.90
C LYS A 109 -7.72 2.09 -13.02
N GLY A 110 -8.73 1.21 -13.07
CA GLY A 110 -10.11 1.64 -13.11
C GLY A 110 -10.57 2.32 -11.83
N ALA A 111 -9.98 1.97 -10.70
CA ALA A 111 -10.33 2.57 -9.41
C ALA A 111 -9.65 3.92 -9.19
N LEU A 112 -8.66 4.24 -10.01
CA LEU A 112 -7.91 5.48 -9.89
C LEU A 112 -8.63 6.61 -10.61
N ARG A 113 -8.70 7.77 -9.96
CA ARG A 113 -9.29 8.95 -10.58
C ARG A 113 -8.41 9.49 -11.68
N LEU A 114 -9.00 10.23 -12.60
CA LEU A 114 -8.24 10.96 -13.58
C LEU A 114 -7.29 11.92 -12.86
N GLY A 115 -6.02 11.88 -13.22
CA GLY A 115 -5.00 12.68 -12.53
C GLY A 115 -4.44 12.00 -11.29
N GLY A 116 -4.96 10.84 -10.93
CA GLY A 116 -4.44 10.10 -9.81
C GLY A 116 -3.12 9.42 -10.12
N MET A 117 -2.48 8.88 -9.10
CA MET A 117 -1.16 8.28 -9.25
C MET A 117 -1.09 6.92 -8.58
N MET A 118 -0.49 5.96 -9.28
CA MET A 118 -0.24 4.63 -8.72
C MET A 118 1.24 4.48 -8.40
N VAL A 119 1.54 4.04 -7.19
CA VAL A 119 2.90 3.77 -6.74
C VAL A 119 3.03 2.27 -6.55
N TYR A 120 3.96 1.67 -7.26
CA TYR A 120 4.11 0.24 -7.27
C TYR A 120 5.56 -0.13 -7.05
N GLU A 121 5.82 -1.00 -6.07
CA GLU A 121 7.19 -1.43 -5.77
C GLU A 121 7.21 -2.92 -5.50
N THR A 122 8.04 -3.66 -6.21
CA THR A 122 8.18 -5.10 -5.98
C THR A 122 9.58 -5.54 -6.35
N TYR A 123 9.94 -6.74 -5.89
CA TYR A 123 11.25 -7.31 -6.19
C TYR A 123 11.20 -8.09 -7.50
N ILE A 124 12.34 -8.12 -8.18
CA ILE A 124 12.48 -8.89 -9.41
C ILE A 124 12.93 -10.31 -9.04
N VAL A 125 12.05 -11.27 -9.30
CA VAL A 125 12.30 -12.66 -8.91
C VAL A 125 13.56 -13.22 -9.53
N ASP A 126 13.86 -12.85 -10.78
CA ASP A 126 15.02 -13.35 -11.49
C ASP A 126 16.33 -13.14 -10.74
N GLN A 127 16.39 -12.12 -9.92
CA GLN A 127 17.59 -11.84 -9.16
C GLN A 127 17.96 -12.98 -8.21
N ALA A 128 16.97 -13.61 -7.63
CA ALA A 128 17.22 -14.69 -6.70
C ALA A 128 17.94 -15.86 -7.36
N ARG A 129 17.66 -16.09 -8.65
CA ARG A 129 18.28 -17.22 -9.36
C ARG A 129 19.77 -17.05 -9.51
N PHE A 130 20.25 -15.86 -9.55
CA PHE A 130 21.66 -15.58 -9.72
C PHE A 130 22.37 -15.35 -8.40
N GLY A 131 21.66 -15.53 -7.29
CA GLY A 131 22.25 -15.39 -5.97
C GLY A 131 22.66 -13.99 -5.62
N ARG A 132 22.19 -13.00 -6.37
CA ARG A 132 22.54 -11.61 -6.11
C ARG A 132 21.31 -10.83 -5.73
N PRO A 133 21.31 -10.22 -4.55
CA PRO A 133 20.21 -9.35 -4.20
C PRO A 133 20.17 -8.18 -5.16
N LYS A 134 18.98 -7.72 -5.44
CA LYS A 134 18.79 -6.62 -6.37
C LYS A 134 17.82 -5.66 -5.77
N LYS A 135 17.96 -4.41 -6.18
CA LYS A 135 17.01 -3.41 -5.76
C LYS A 135 15.63 -3.77 -6.25
N PRO A 136 14.60 -3.46 -5.47
CA PRO A 136 13.23 -3.67 -5.94
C PRO A 136 13.00 -2.92 -7.23
N LYS A 137 12.15 -3.48 -8.08
CA LYS A 137 11.70 -2.76 -9.26
C LYS A 137 10.61 -1.79 -8.82
N THR A 138 10.79 -0.53 -9.11
CA THR A 138 9.84 0.48 -8.67
C THR A 138 9.29 1.27 -9.84
N SER A 139 8.06 1.75 -9.69
CA SER A 139 7.47 2.64 -10.67
C SER A 139 6.36 3.45 -10.05
N ALA A 140 6.08 4.59 -10.64
CA ALA A 140 4.95 5.43 -10.27
C ALA A 140 4.30 5.87 -11.57
N GLU A 141 2.98 5.69 -11.66
CA GLU A 141 2.24 6.00 -12.86
C GLU A 141 1.13 6.99 -12.58
N ALA A 142 1.00 7.99 -13.43
CA ALA A 142 -0.08 8.94 -13.35
C ALA A 142 -1.15 8.58 -14.38
N GLN A 143 -2.39 8.72 -13.99
CA GLN A 143 -3.50 8.45 -14.90
C GLN A 143 -3.92 9.70 -15.62
#